data_849f924db6208feb1b76e51e627a2c90
#
_entry.id   849f924db6208feb1b76e51e627a2c90
#
_cell.length_a   1.000
_cell.length_b   1.000
_cell.length_c   1.000
_cell.angle_alpha   90.00
_cell.angle_beta   90.00
_cell.angle_gamma   90.00
#
_symmetry.space_group_name_H-M   'P 1'
#
loop_
_entity.id
_entity.type
_entity.pdbx_description
1 polymer ?
#
loop_
_entity_poly.entity_id
_entity_poly.type
_entity_poly.pdbx_seq_one_letter_code
_entity_poly.pdbx_strand_id
1 'polypeptide(L)'
;MITPLLLAGLAAAATAQITNSSSQACVSGNAVHMIVARASLEPPGFGILQNISTRVIEQLPGSNAEAVVYPATLDGYQNSEGQGVAAMTQLVNSYAQACPNSKMVLMGYSQGAQVTADTVCGSTISGFAQTQAISTALTDKVAAIMLMGDPTHVVNQPFDQGTATKNGVSHRDPAVADLQNFQTVV
;
A
#
# COMPACT_ATOMS: atom_id res chain seq x y z
N MET A 1 13.10 -47.56 -56.70
CA MET A 1 12.75 -46.17 -56.53
C MET A 1 12.16 -46.01 -55.14
N ILE A 2 12.92 -45.47 -54.17
CA ILE A 2 12.51 -45.32 -52.78
C ILE A 2 12.36 -43.83 -52.51
N THR A 3 11.14 -43.37 -52.24
CA THR A 3 10.81 -41.97 -51.99
C THR A 3 10.97 -41.70 -50.49
N PRO A 4 11.72 -40.70 -50.02
CA PRO A 4 11.78 -40.37 -48.61
C PRO A 4 10.60 -39.49 -48.19
N LEU A 5 9.93 -39.90 -47.10
CA LEU A 5 8.91 -39.17 -46.41
C LEU A 5 9.58 -38.08 -45.56
N LEU A 6 9.35 -36.81 -45.85
CA LEU A 6 9.73 -35.69 -44.97
C LEU A 6 8.70 -35.53 -43.86
N LEU A 7 9.09 -35.82 -42.63
CA LEU A 7 8.34 -35.38 -41.44
C LEU A 7 8.66 -33.91 -41.14
N ALA A 8 7.68 -33.06 -41.37
CA ALA A 8 7.73 -31.68 -40.90
C ALA A 8 7.31 -31.63 -39.44
N GLY A 9 8.28 -31.44 -38.55
CA GLY A 9 8.00 -31.21 -37.12
C GLY A 9 7.48 -29.77 -36.89
N LEU A 10 6.22 -29.65 -36.47
CA LEU A 10 5.70 -28.38 -35.94
C LEU A 10 6.32 -28.13 -34.57
N ALA A 11 7.20 -27.16 -34.46
CA ALA A 11 7.64 -26.61 -33.20
C ALA A 11 6.53 -25.66 -32.67
N ALA A 12 5.78 -26.09 -31.66
CA ALA A 12 4.87 -25.24 -30.98
C ALA A 12 5.69 -24.26 -30.10
N ALA A 13 5.72 -22.99 -30.50
CA ALA A 13 6.26 -21.93 -29.66
C ALA A 13 5.29 -21.71 -28.50
N ALA A 14 5.67 -22.15 -27.30
CA ALA A 14 4.99 -21.81 -26.07
C ALA A 14 5.23 -20.33 -25.79
N THR A 15 4.23 -19.49 -26.07
CA THR A 15 4.20 -18.10 -25.60
C THR A 15 4.02 -18.13 -24.08
N ALA A 16 5.11 -17.86 -23.36
CA ALA A 16 5.03 -17.61 -21.92
C ALA A 16 4.14 -16.38 -21.69
N GLN A 17 2.94 -16.59 -21.22
CA GLN A 17 2.11 -15.52 -20.72
C GLN A 17 2.73 -15.02 -19.41
N ILE A 18 3.31 -13.83 -19.45
CA ILE A 18 3.73 -13.10 -18.26
C ILE A 18 2.43 -12.65 -17.56
N THR A 19 1.87 -13.51 -16.71
CA THR A 19 0.87 -13.09 -15.74
C THR A 19 1.64 -12.33 -14.67
N ASN A 20 1.47 -11.02 -14.63
CA ASN A 20 1.93 -10.16 -13.54
C ASN A 20 1.08 -10.42 -12.27
N SER A 21 1.09 -11.63 -11.78
CA SER A 21 0.73 -11.98 -10.42
C SER A 21 2.03 -12.40 -9.74
N SER A 22 2.84 -11.42 -9.34
CA SER A 22 3.85 -11.69 -8.33
C SER A 22 3.09 -11.99 -7.04
N SER A 23 2.82 -13.29 -6.79
CA SER A 23 2.42 -13.71 -5.46
C SER A 23 3.57 -13.34 -4.52
N GLN A 24 3.43 -12.24 -3.81
CA GLN A 24 4.39 -11.84 -2.80
C GLN A 24 4.56 -13.00 -1.82
N ALA A 25 5.80 -13.39 -1.55
CA ALA A 25 6.06 -14.48 -0.62
C ALA A 25 5.53 -14.11 0.78
N CYS A 26 4.86 -15.04 1.43
CA CYS A 26 4.38 -14.83 2.79
C CYS A 26 5.56 -14.65 3.75
N VAL A 27 5.49 -13.62 4.58
CA VAL A 27 6.46 -13.39 5.64
C VAL A 27 6.09 -14.15 6.91
N SER A 28 7.06 -14.41 7.78
CA SER A 28 6.84 -15.14 9.03
C SER A 28 7.77 -14.62 10.16
N GLY A 29 7.47 -15.04 11.39
CA GLY A 29 8.24 -14.61 12.57
C GLY A 29 8.11 -13.11 12.79
N ASN A 30 9.25 -12.41 12.88
CA ASN A 30 9.32 -10.96 13.04
C ASN A 30 9.31 -10.18 11.71
N ALA A 31 9.38 -10.89 10.57
CA ALA A 31 9.34 -10.25 9.26
C ALA A 31 7.96 -9.64 8.97
N VAL A 32 7.95 -8.56 8.18
CA VAL A 32 6.74 -7.83 7.81
C VAL A 32 6.63 -7.64 6.30
N HIS A 33 5.41 -7.62 5.81
CA HIS A 33 5.08 -7.24 4.44
C HIS A 33 4.66 -5.77 4.41
N MET A 34 5.41 -4.92 3.71
CA MET A 34 5.14 -3.49 3.61
C MET A 34 4.33 -3.19 2.35
N ILE A 35 3.22 -2.46 2.49
CA ILE A 35 2.43 -1.91 1.38
C ILE A 35 2.63 -0.40 1.41
N VAL A 36 3.20 0.15 0.32
CA VAL A 36 3.76 1.50 0.31
C VAL A 36 3.11 2.37 -0.77
N ALA A 37 2.50 3.47 -0.35
CA ALA A 37 1.92 4.49 -1.23
C ALA A 37 2.84 5.72 -1.32
N ARG A 38 3.32 6.00 -2.54
CA ARG A 38 4.19 7.13 -2.83
C ARG A 38 3.46 8.47 -2.78
N ALA A 39 4.19 9.58 -2.76
CA ALA A 39 3.62 10.92 -2.87
C ALA A 39 3.17 11.27 -4.30
N SER A 40 2.43 12.38 -4.42
CA SER A 40 2.12 12.98 -5.72
C SER A 40 3.38 13.28 -6.50
N LEU A 41 3.33 13.07 -7.82
CA LEU A 41 4.39 13.34 -8.79
C LEU A 41 5.65 12.49 -8.64
N GLU A 42 5.72 11.59 -7.68
CA GLU A 42 6.81 10.63 -7.62
C GLU A 42 6.63 9.54 -8.71
N PRO A 43 7.73 9.05 -9.31
CA PRO A 43 7.68 7.94 -10.25
C PRO A 43 7.03 6.69 -9.65
N PRO A 44 6.44 5.80 -10.46
CA PRO A 44 5.94 4.51 -9.98
C PRO A 44 6.99 3.75 -9.15
N GLY A 45 6.55 3.17 -8.02
CA GLY A 45 7.40 2.50 -7.04
C GLY A 45 7.15 3.01 -5.62
N PHE A 46 8.16 2.97 -4.79
CA PHE A 46 8.08 3.33 -3.37
C PHE A 46 8.30 4.82 -3.07
N GLY A 47 8.68 5.62 -4.08
CA GLY A 47 9.04 7.02 -3.90
C GLY A 47 10.14 7.21 -2.85
N ILE A 48 10.09 8.30 -2.10
CA ILE A 48 11.05 8.60 -1.02
C ILE A 48 11.05 7.54 0.10
N LEU A 49 9.94 6.79 0.26
CA LEU A 49 9.83 5.74 1.28
C LEU A 49 10.68 4.50 0.95
N GLN A 50 11.28 4.41 -0.23
CA GLN A 50 12.14 3.28 -0.60
C GLN A 50 13.29 3.07 0.39
N ASN A 51 13.93 4.15 0.85
CA ASN A 51 15.04 4.03 1.79
C ASN A 51 14.58 3.44 3.13
N ILE A 52 13.39 3.80 3.60
CA ILE A 52 12.82 3.26 4.83
C ILE A 52 12.49 1.78 4.63
N SER A 53 11.81 1.43 3.53
CA SER A 53 11.51 0.03 3.20
C SER A 53 12.76 -0.83 3.13
N THR A 54 13.83 -0.32 2.50
CA THR A 54 15.14 -1.01 2.45
C THR A 54 15.70 -1.24 3.85
N ARG A 55 15.66 -0.21 4.71
CA ARG A 55 16.14 -0.33 6.09
C ARG A 55 15.34 -1.35 6.92
N VAL A 56 14.03 -1.40 6.74
CA VAL A 56 13.20 -2.42 7.40
C VAL A 56 13.60 -3.83 6.96
N ILE A 57 13.81 -4.05 5.65
CA ILE A 57 14.24 -5.35 5.11
C ILE A 57 15.62 -5.75 5.64
N GLU A 58 16.55 -4.80 5.75
CA GLU A 58 17.88 -5.04 6.32
C GLU A 58 17.84 -5.43 7.80
N GLN A 59 16.97 -4.80 8.59
CA GLN A 59 16.86 -5.03 10.04
C GLN A 59 15.94 -6.19 10.41
N LEU A 60 14.99 -6.52 9.56
CA LEU A 60 14.05 -7.63 9.73
C LEU A 60 14.15 -8.57 8.51
N PRO A 61 15.20 -9.42 8.46
CA PRO A 61 15.40 -10.34 7.34
C PRO A 61 14.17 -11.22 7.07
N GLY A 62 13.84 -11.39 5.80
CA GLY A 62 12.62 -12.07 5.36
C GLY A 62 11.43 -11.15 5.14
N SER A 63 11.54 -9.87 5.50
CA SER A 63 10.55 -8.85 5.12
C SER A 63 10.61 -8.55 3.63
N ASN A 64 9.48 -8.12 3.10
CA ASN A 64 9.36 -7.70 1.70
C ASN A 64 8.43 -6.48 1.57
N ALA A 65 8.33 -5.90 0.38
CA ALA A 65 7.52 -4.72 0.15
C ALA A 65 6.90 -4.76 -1.24
N GLU A 66 5.71 -4.15 -1.36
CA GLU A 66 5.07 -3.85 -2.64
C GLU A 66 4.56 -2.42 -2.69
N ALA A 67 4.56 -1.83 -3.87
CA ALA A 67 4.11 -0.47 -4.10
C ALA A 67 2.64 -0.44 -4.52
N VAL A 68 1.89 0.51 -3.97
CA VAL A 68 0.54 0.81 -4.44
C VAL A 68 0.61 1.43 -5.83
N VAL A 69 -0.04 0.80 -6.80
CA VAL A 69 -0.10 1.29 -8.18
C VAL A 69 -1.32 2.19 -8.33
N TYR A 70 -1.09 3.49 -8.42
CA TYR A 70 -2.14 4.49 -8.60
C TYR A 70 -1.57 5.73 -9.32
N PRO A 71 -2.40 6.68 -9.82
CA PRO A 71 -1.92 7.81 -10.60
C PRO A 71 -0.91 8.71 -9.86
N ALA A 72 -1.13 9.01 -8.59
CA ALA A 72 -0.32 9.92 -7.77
C ALA A 72 -0.16 11.30 -8.43
N THR A 73 -1.26 11.88 -8.92
CA THR A 73 -1.28 13.18 -9.60
C THR A 73 -1.82 14.27 -8.67
N LEU A 74 -1.37 15.52 -8.90
CA LEU A 74 -1.99 16.69 -8.29
C LEU A 74 -3.22 17.14 -9.08
N ASP A 75 -3.18 17.04 -10.41
CA ASP A 75 -4.36 17.25 -11.24
C ASP A 75 -5.35 16.09 -11.01
N GLY A 76 -6.60 16.46 -10.70
CA GLY A 76 -7.60 15.47 -10.29
C GLY A 76 -7.23 14.72 -9.00
N TYR A 77 -6.63 15.42 -8.03
CA TYR A 77 -6.10 14.87 -6.78
C TYR A 77 -7.07 13.91 -6.09
N GLN A 78 -8.34 14.30 -5.94
CA GLN A 78 -9.36 13.48 -5.26
C GLN A 78 -9.61 12.15 -5.99
N ASN A 79 -9.60 12.18 -7.33
CA ASN A 79 -9.76 10.96 -8.12
C ASN A 79 -8.50 10.07 -8.03
N SER A 80 -7.32 10.68 -8.06
CA SER A 80 -6.04 9.96 -7.89
C SER A 80 -5.95 9.29 -6.52
N GLU A 81 -6.32 10.02 -5.47
CA GLU A 81 -6.37 9.52 -4.10
C GLU A 81 -7.36 8.36 -3.96
N GLY A 82 -8.60 8.51 -4.42
CA GLY A 82 -9.60 7.44 -4.36
C GLY A 82 -9.19 6.16 -5.11
N GLN A 83 -8.48 6.28 -6.24
CA GLN A 83 -7.87 5.13 -6.92
C GLN A 83 -6.76 4.50 -6.06
N GLY A 84 -5.99 5.30 -5.35
CA GLY A 84 -4.97 4.84 -4.41
C GLY A 84 -5.57 4.02 -3.28
N VAL A 85 -6.66 4.51 -2.65
CA VAL A 85 -7.39 3.80 -1.60
C VAL A 85 -7.92 2.45 -2.11
N ALA A 86 -8.55 2.44 -3.28
CA ALA A 86 -9.04 1.20 -3.88
C ALA A 86 -7.91 0.18 -4.12
N ALA A 87 -6.78 0.66 -4.66
CA ALA A 87 -5.61 -0.18 -4.94
C ALA A 87 -4.98 -0.73 -3.65
N MET A 88 -4.76 0.12 -2.62
CA MET A 88 -4.20 -0.32 -1.34
C MET A 88 -5.15 -1.29 -0.63
N THR A 89 -6.45 -1.02 -0.61
CA THR A 89 -7.45 -1.93 -0.05
C THR A 89 -7.40 -3.31 -0.72
N GLN A 90 -7.24 -3.35 -2.03
CA GLN A 90 -7.11 -4.60 -2.78
C GLN A 90 -5.83 -5.37 -2.37
N LEU A 91 -4.67 -4.68 -2.26
CA LEU A 91 -3.41 -5.30 -1.85
C LEU A 91 -3.51 -5.88 -0.44
N VAL A 92 -4.05 -5.10 0.53
CA VAL A 92 -4.27 -5.56 1.91
C VAL A 92 -5.14 -6.83 1.95
N ASN A 93 -6.27 -6.82 1.25
CA ASN A 93 -7.17 -7.98 1.20
C ASN A 93 -6.49 -9.20 0.56
N SER A 94 -5.85 -9.01 -0.59
CA SER A 94 -5.22 -10.09 -1.35
C SER A 94 -4.08 -10.73 -0.55
N TYR A 95 -3.23 -9.89 0.07
CA TYR A 95 -2.13 -10.39 0.88
C TYR A 95 -2.62 -11.11 2.15
N ALA A 96 -3.58 -10.54 2.86
CA ALA A 96 -4.15 -11.16 4.06
C ALA A 96 -4.83 -12.51 3.76
N GLN A 97 -5.44 -12.64 2.58
CA GLN A 97 -6.05 -13.90 2.13
C GLN A 97 -4.99 -14.94 1.77
N ALA A 98 -3.97 -14.54 1.01
CA ALA A 98 -2.91 -15.45 0.58
C ALA A 98 -1.98 -15.85 1.74
N CYS A 99 -1.76 -14.93 2.70
CA CYS A 99 -0.79 -15.05 3.78
C CYS A 99 -1.46 -14.81 5.15
N PRO A 100 -2.35 -15.69 5.61
CA PRO A 100 -3.21 -15.44 6.78
C PRO A 100 -2.45 -15.28 8.11
N ASN A 101 -1.22 -15.74 8.20
CA ASN A 101 -0.37 -15.65 9.40
C ASN A 101 0.71 -14.57 9.32
N SER A 102 0.77 -13.82 8.23
CA SER A 102 1.74 -12.76 8.04
C SER A 102 1.28 -11.45 8.66
N LYS A 103 2.25 -10.59 9.01
CA LYS A 103 2.00 -9.22 9.47
C LYS A 103 2.30 -8.23 8.36
N MET A 104 1.48 -7.19 8.27
CA MET A 104 1.62 -6.09 7.32
C MET A 104 2.06 -4.81 8.01
N VAL A 105 2.74 -3.94 7.26
CA VAL A 105 2.97 -2.53 7.60
C VAL A 105 2.46 -1.69 6.44
N LEU A 106 1.62 -0.71 6.73
CA LEU A 106 1.09 0.20 5.73
C LEU A 106 1.84 1.53 5.82
N MET A 107 2.31 2.04 4.70
CA MET A 107 3.17 3.22 4.66
C MET A 107 2.72 4.18 3.57
N GLY A 108 2.72 5.47 3.89
CA GLY A 108 2.40 6.49 2.93
C GLY A 108 3.13 7.82 3.15
N TYR A 109 3.40 8.52 2.05
CA TYR A 109 3.94 9.88 2.09
C TYR A 109 3.03 10.85 1.34
N SER A 110 2.72 12.01 1.93
CA SER A 110 1.89 13.06 1.34
C SER A 110 0.53 12.51 0.86
N GLN A 111 0.20 12.56 -0.44
CA GLN A 111 -1.01 11.92 -0.98
C GLN A 111 -1.09 10.42 -0.62
N GLY A 112 0.05 9.72 -0.63
CA GLY A 112 0.10 8.32 -0.20
C GLY A 112 -0.19 8.13 1.29
N ALA A 113 0.11 9.11 2.14
CA ALA A 113 -0.27 9.07 3.55
C ALA A 113 -1.79 9.19 3.71
N GLN A 114 -2.43 10.10 2.96
CA GLN A 114 -3.89 10.19 2.91
C GLN A 114 -4.52 8.88 2.40
N VAL A 115 -4.00 8.32 1.30
CA VAL A 115 -4.43 7.00 0.79
C VAL A 115 -4.38 5.93 1.88
N THR A 116 -3.27 5.87 2.61
CA THR A 116 -3.07 4.88 3.68
C THR A 116 -4.07 5.08 4.82
N ALA A 117 -4.24 6.32 5.26
CA ALA A 117 -5.16 6.66 6.34
C ALA A 117 -6.63 6.41 5.94
N ASP A 118 -7.03 6.79 4.69
CA ASP A 118 -8.38 6.55 4.17
C ASP A 118 -8.68 5.06 3.93
N THR A 119 -7.65 4.26 3.63
CA THR A 119 -7.79 2.80 3.58
C THR A 119 -8.13 2.22 4.95
N VAL A 120 -7.44 2.67 6.00
CA VAL A 120 -7.58 2.10 7.34
C VAL A 120 -8.84 2.61 8.04
N CYS A 121 -9.11 3.91 7.97
CA CYS A 121 -10.19 4.56 8.72
C CYS A 121 -11.46 4.78 7.90
N GLY A 122 -11.39 4.63 6.59
CA GLY A 122 -12.39 5.15 5.68
C GLY A 122 -12.28 6.67 5.51
N SER A 123 -13.02 7.23 4.57
CA SER A 123 -13.05 8.68 4.33
C SER A 123 -14.47 9.19 4.26
N THR A 124 -14.71 10.30 5.00
CA THR A 124 -15.92 11.12 4.91
C THR A 124 -15.59 12.58 4.57
N ILE A 125 -14.34 12.84 4.15
CA ILE A 125 -13.86 14.19 3.83
C ILE A 125 -14.63 14.73 2.62
N SER A 126 -15.16 15.94 2.75
CA SER A 126 -15.92 16.58 1.67
C SER A 126 -15.05 16.77 0.44
N GLY A 127 -15.59 16.42 -0.74
CA GLY A 127 -14.88 16.48 -2.03
C GLY A 127 -14.07 15.24 -2.38
N PHE A 128 -13.92 14.29 -1.46
CA PHE A 128 -13.26 13.00 -1.70
C PHE A 128 -14.29 11.86 -1.84
N ALA A 129 -13.86 10.75 -2.42
CA ALA A 129 -14.67 9.55 -2.47
C ALA A 129 -14.97 9.07 -1.03
N GLN A 130 -16.23 8.75 -0.76
CA GLN A 130 -16.60 8.10 0.49
C GLN A 130 -16.06 6.66 0.47
N THR A 131 -15.19 6.31 1.41
CA THR A 131 -14.61 4.97 1.52
C THR A 131 -14.94 4.34 2.87
N GLN A 132 -15.02 3.02 2.89
CA GLN A 132 -15.19 2.27 4.14
C GLN A 132 -13.82 1.87 4.67
N ALA A 133 -13.66 1.90 5.98
CA ALA A 133 -12.50 1.33 6.65
C ALA A 133 -12.32 -0.15 6.28
N ILE A 134 -11.07 -0.62 6.21
CA ILE A 134 -10.82 -2.08 6.19
C ILE A 134 -11.36 -2.71 7.48
N SER A 135 -11.76 -3.99 7.40
CA SER A 135 -12.34 -4.68 8.54
C SER A 135 -11.36 -4.85 9.72
N THR A 136 -11.87 -4.98 10.94
CA THR A 136 -11.05 -5.25 12.13
C THR A 136 -10.21 -6.52 11.98
N ALA A 137 -10.70 -7.55 11.31
CA ALA A 137 -9.94 -8.75 11.02
C ALA A 137 -8.70 -8.50 10.13
N LEU A 138 -8.73 -7.44 9.31
CA LEU A 138 -7.58 -6.99 8.52
C LEU A 138 -6.67 -6.07 9.32
N THR A 139 -7.24 -5.15 10.13
CA THR A 139 -6.44 -4.26 10.97
C THR A 139 -5.64 -5.04 12.02
N ASP A 140 -6.15 -6.16 12.54
CA ASP A 140 -5.43 -7.07 13.45
C ASP A 140 -4.16 -7.69 12.83
N LYS A 141 -4.06 -7.68 11.50
CA LYS A 141 -2.87 -8.13 10.75
C LYS A 141 -1.88 -7.00 10.46
N VAL A 142 -2.26 -5.76 10.71
CA VAL A 142 -1.40 -4.59 10.51
C VAL A 142 -0.61 -4.34 11.79
N ALA A 143 0.70 -4.56 11.73
CA ALA A 143 1.61 -4.37 12.86
C ALA A 143 1.94 -2.89 13.10
N ALA A 144 1.98 -2.08 12.04
CA ALA A 144 2.23 -0.64 12.13
C ALA A 144 1.67 0.10 10.92
N ILE A 145 1.37 1.39 11.12
CA ILE A 145 1.04 2.34 10.07
C ILE A 145 2.01 3.51 10.17
N MET A 146 2.59 3.92 9.04
CA MET A 146 3.46 5.08 8.97
C MET A 146 2.91 6.10 7.98
N LEU A 147 2.57 7.28 8.48
CA LEU A 147 2.04 8.39 7.70
C LEU A 147 3.03 9.54 7.79
N MET A 148 3.58 9.98 6.65
CA MET A 148 4.49 11.10 6.59
C MET A 148 3.87 12.24 5.79
N GLY A 149 3.79 13.43 6.42
CA GLY A 149 3.24 14.62 5.78
C GLY A 149 1.80 14.44 5.29
N ASP A 150 0.96 13.78 6.08
CA ASP A 150 -0.43 13.50 5.75
C ASP A 150 -1.23 14.80 5.58
N PRO A 151 -1.82 15.07 4.40
CA PRO A 151 -2.69 16.22 4.19
C PRO A 151 -3.93 16.23 5.09
N THR A 152 -4.28 15.09 5.67
CA THR A 152 -5.46 14.91 6.53
C THR A 152 -5.11 14.86 8.02
N HIS A 153 -3.85 15.14 8.37
CA HIS A 153 -3.34 15.14 9.74
C HIS A 153 -4.20 16.01 10.68
N VAL A 154 -4.41 15.51 11.89
CA VAL A 154 -5.04 16.21 13.01
C VAL A 154 -4.06 16.27 14.16
N VAL A 155 -3.72 17.47 14.61
CA VAL A 155 -2.74 17.66 15.70
C VAL A 155 -3.23 17.13 17.05
N ASN A 156 -2.25 16.86 17.92
CA ASN A 156 -2.48 16.41 19.30
C ASN A 156 -3.12 15.01 19.40
N GLN A 157 -2.90 14.17 18.39
CA GLN A 157 -3.24 12.76 18.53
C GLN A 157 -2.16 12.02 19.32
N PRO A 158 -2.52 10.98 20.09
CA PRO A 158 -1.56 10.27 20.95
C PRO A 158 -0.45 9.55 20.19
N PHE A 159 -0.63 9.35 18.88
CA PHE A 159 0.33 8.72 17.98
C PHE A 159 1.18 9.71 17.17
N ASP A 160 0.92 11.03 17.32
CA ASP A 160 1.71 12.04 16.59
C ASP A 160 3.18 11.96 16.98
N GLN A 161 4.02 12.00 15.96
CA GLN A 161 5.47 12.06 16.08
C GLN A 161 6.01 13.26 15.29
N GLY A 162 7.14 13.81 15.73
CA GLY A 162 7.76 14.93 15.03
C GLY A 162 7.34 16.29 15.60
N THR A 163 7.34 17.31 14.75
CA THR A 163 7.21 18.71 15.17
C THR A 163 6.04 19.45 14.52
N ALA A 164 5.12 18.75 13.88
CA ALA A 164 3.93 19.36 13.27
C ALA A 164 3.03 19.96 14.36
N THR A 165 2.71 21.25 14.23
CA THR A 165 1.89 22.01 15.20
C THR A 165 0.57 22.47 14.60
N LYS A 166 0.24 22.07 13.36
CA LYS A 166 -0.96 22.49 12.63
C LYS A 166 -1.62 21.29 11.97
N ASN A 167 -2.94 21.34 11.86
CA ASN A 167 -3.69 20.39 11.06
C ASN A 167 -3.25 20.42 9.59
N GLY A 168 -3.43 19.30 8.91
CA GLY A 168 -3.30 19.21 7.46
C GLY A 168 -4.36 20.05 6.75
N VAL A 169 -4.17 20.24 5.44
CA VAL A 169 -5.03 21.12 4.60
C VAL A 169 -6.44 20.57 4.40
N SER A 170 -6.63 19.27 4.62
CA SER A 170 -7.92 18.56 4.47
C SER A 170 -8.16 17.67 5.69
N HIS A 171 -7.92 18.21 6.89
CA HIS A 171 -7.95 17.45 8.15
C HIS A 171 -9.24 16.65 8.35
N ARG A 172 -9.09 15.48 8.94
CA ARG A 172 -10.20 14.57 9.31
C ARG A 172 -10.97 15.11 10.51
N ASP A 173 -12.21 14.67 10.64
CA ASP A 173 -12.90 14.78 11.92
C ASP A 173 -12.19 13.87 12.93
N PRO A 174 -11.72 14.43 14.08
CA PRO A 174 -11.06 13.65 15.13
C PRO A 174 -11.89 12.47 15.65
N ALA A 175 -13.22 12.57 15.58
CA ALA A 175 -14.14 11.52 16.04
C ALA A 175 -14.16 10.30 15.11
N VAL A 176 -13.64 10.41 13.87
CA VAL A 176 -13.62 9.34 12.86
C VAL A 176 -12.22 8.71 12.73
N ALA A 177 -11.19 9.35 13.30
CA ALA A 177 -9.80 8.90 13.16
C ALA A 177 -9.49 7.77 14.15
N ASP A 178 -9.92 6.54 13.86
CA ASP A 178 -9.64 5.36 14.71
C ASP A 178 -8.23 4.76 14.45
N LEU A 179 -7.23 5.65 14.32
CA LEU A 179 -5.81 5.28 14.27
C LEU A 179 -5.21 5.01 15.67
N GLN A 180 -6.00 5.21 16.72
CA GLN A 180 -5.52 5.14 18.12
C GLN A 180 -5.02 3.74 18.53
N ASN A 181 -5.44 2.71 17.81
CA ASN A 181 -5.05 1.32 18.10
C ASN A 181 -3.76 0.90 17.39
N PHE A 182 -3.14 1.79 16.60
CA PHE A 182 -1.93 1.49 15.85
C PHE A 182 -0.74 2.31 16.34
N GLN A 183 0.45 1.72 16.26
CA GLN A 183 1.69 2.48 16.39
C GLN A 183 1.90 3.27 15.09
N THR A 184 1.49 4.53 15.12
CA THR A 184 1.57 5.45 13.98
C THR A 184 2.76 6.37 14.17
N VAL A 185 3.57 6.53 13.13
CA VAL A 185 4.64 7.53 13.07
C VAL A 185 4.24 8.54 12.00
N VAL A 186 4.15 9.81 12.38
CA VAL A 186 3.77 10.92 11.47
C VAL A 186 5.01 11.69 11.04
#